data_8b1f201d905294de95eefa29a12d522b
#
_entry.id   8b1f201d905294de95eefa29a12d522b
#
_cell.length_a   1.000
_cell.length_b   1.000
_cell.length_c   1.000
_cell.angle_alpha   90.00
_cell.angle_beta   90.00
_cell.angle_gamma   90.00
#
_symmetry.space_group_name_H-M   'P 1'
#
loop_
_entity.id
_entity.type
_entity.pdbx_description
1 polymer ?
#
loop_
_entity_poly.entity_id
_entity_poly.type
_entity_poly.pdbx_seq_one_letter_code
_entity_poly.pdbx_strand_id
1 'polypeptide(L)'
;TLQDYPLQIEFEEDPRSPICSLAPLEFELAVFNLLKNAKEALKAQKADEPKVFIKISSGETHCFVDISDNGAVISDSDFERMGSVFKSGKASGLGIGLSIVRSIVQNHNGSLVLERGKNGGLVCRIRLPIFNAE
;
A
#
# COMPACT_ATOMS: atom_id res chain seq x y z
N THR A 1 16.43 -5.22 -7.69
CA THR A 1 15.16 -5.68 -8.28
C THR A 1 14.40 -6.58 -7.31
N LEU A 2 13.10 -6.80 -7.56
CA LEU A 2 12.30 -7.71 -6.74
C LEU A 2 12.80 -9.14 -6.83
N GLN A 3 13.47 -9.49 -7.93
CA GLN A 3 14.00 -10.82 -8.16
C GLN A 3 15.21 -11.15 -7.28
N ASP A 4 15.96 -10.15 -6.86
CA ASP A 4 17.22 -10.34 -6.13
C ASP A 4 17.05 -10.43 -4.62
N TYR A 5 15.83 -10.23 -4.12
CA TYR A 5 15.53 -10.24 -2.70
C TYR A 5 14.44 -11.27 -2.45
N PRO A 6 14.64 -12.21 -1.48
CA PRO A 6 13.70 -13.32 -1.27
C PRO A 6 12.40 -12.85 -0.59
N LEU A 7 11.65 -12.00 -1.26
CA LEU A 7 10.39 -11.48 -0.77
C LEU A 7 9.25 -12.45 -1.07
N GLN A 8 8.52 -12.85 -0.04
CA GLN A 8 7.32 -13.66 -0.19
C GLN A 8 6.11 -12.73 -0.24
N ILE A 9 5.21 -12.97 -1.19
CA ILE A 9 3.97 -12.21 -1.32
C ILE A 9 2.80 -13.16 -1.07
N GLU A 10 1.95 -12.82 -0.09
CA GLU A 10 0.72 -13.54 0.17
C GLU A 10 -0.47 -12.70 -0.28
N PHE A 11 -1.43 -13.32 -0.93
CA PHE A 11 -2.57 -12.64 -1.51
C PHE A 11 -3.88 -13.24 -0.99
N GLU A 12 -4.80 -12.38 -0.53
CA GLU A 12 -6.13 -12.79 -0.08
C GLU A 12 -7.18 -12.02 -0.89
N GLU A 13 -8.03 -12.76 -1.62
CA GLU A 13 -9.09 -12.19 -2.42
C GLU A 13 -10.38 -12.01 -1.60
N ASP A 14 -11.17 -11.02 -2.02
CA ASP A 14 -12.53 -10.87 -1.50
C ASP A 14 -13.44 -11.81 -2.27
N PRO A 15 -14.14 -12.75 -1.58
CA PRO A 15 -15.05 -13.67 -2.25
C PRO A 15 -16.24 -12.98 -2.94
N ARG A 16 -16.52 -11.74 -2.60
CA ARG A 16 -17.57 -10.95 -3.26
C ARG A 16 -17.17 -10.38 -4.60
N SER A 17 -15.87 -10.45 -4.93
CA SER A 17 -15.31 -9.96 -6.20
C SER A 17 -15.81 -8.56 -6.58
N PRO A 18 -15.50 -7.54 -5.77
CA PRO A 18 -15.98 -6.19 -6.03
C PRO A 18 -15.43 -5.66 -7.36
N ILE A 19 -16.24 -4.85 -8.05
CA ILE A 19 -15.87 -4.26 -9.33
C ILE A 19 -15.65 -2.76 -9.13
N CYS A 20 -14.47 -2.30 -9.55
CA CYS A 20 -14.11 -0.88 -9.51
C CYS A 20 -13.71 -0.43 -10.92
N SER A 21 -13.93 0.85 -11.21
CA SER A 21 -13.46 1.44 -12.46
C SER A 21 -12.01 1.85 -12.27
N LEU A 22 -11.11 1.23 -13.03
CA LEU A 22 -9.67 1.44 -12.89
C LEU A 22 -9.01 1.76 -14.24
N ALA A 23 -8.00 2.63 -14.22
CA ALA A 23 -7.04 2.75 -15.30
C ALA A 23 -5.93 1.71 -15.02
N PRO A 24 -5.85 0.62 -15.79
CA PRO A 24 -4.99 -0.51 -15.41
C PRO A 24 -3.52 -0.16 -15.23
N LEU A 25 -2.94 0.60 -16.16
CA LEU A 25 -1.52 0.94 -16.10
C LEU A 25 -1.19 1.84 -14.91
N GLU A 26 -2.06 2.81 -14.63
CA GLU A 26 -1.88 3.69 -13.47
C GLU A 26 -1.98 2.89 -12.17
N PHE A 27 -2.97 2.00 -12.09
CA PHE A 27 -3.16 1.20 -10.89
C PHE A 27 -1.99 0.22 -10.68
N GLU A 28 -1.47 -0.38 -11.75
CA GLU A 28 -0.26 -1.21 -11.66
C GLU A 28 0.93 -0.41 -11.12
N LEU A 29 1.08 0.82 -11.57
CA LEU A 29 2.15 1.70 -11.07
C LEU A 29 1.99 1.98 -9.58
N ALA A 30 0.76 2.22 -9.13
CA ALA A 30 0.49 2.44 -7.71
C ALA A 30 0.87 1.22 -6.88
N VAL A 31 0.41 0.04 -7.28
CA VAL A 31 0.71 -1.21 -6.57
C VAL A 31 2.21 -1.50 -6.57
N PHE A 32 2.87 -1.32 -7.72
CA PHE A 32 4.31 -1.51 -7.84
C PHE A 32 5.07 -0.61 -6.86
N ASN A 33 4.68 0.65 -6.76
CA ASN A 33 5.34 1.58 -5.85
C ASN A 33 5.16 1.17 -4.39
N LEU A 34 3.98 0.69 -4.02
CA LEU A 34 3.74 0.22 -2.65
C LEU A 34 4.55 -1.04 -2.33
N LEU A 35 4.61 -1.98 -3.26
CA LEU A 35 5.43 -3.18 -3.10
C LEU A 35 6.91 -2.85 -3.01
N LYS A 36 7.38 -1.94 -3.82
CA LYS A 36 8.77 -1.48 -3.80
C LYS A 36 9.13 -0.84 -2.46
N ASN A 37 8.24 0.01 -1.93
CA ASN A 37 8.46 0.63 -0.64
C ASN A 37 8.53 -0.40 0.48
N ALA A 38 7.64 -1.38 0.48
CA ALA A 38 7.65 -2.46 1.46
C ALA A 38 8.94 -3.28 1.37
N LYS A 39 9.35 -3.63 0.16
CA LYS A 39 10.61 -4.36 -0.07
C LYS A 39 11.81 -3.59 0.46
N GLU A 40 11.89 -2.31 0.14
CA GLU A 40 13.02 -1.47 0.56
C GLU A 40 13.08 -1.36 2.09
N ALA A 41 11.93 -1.22 2.75
CA ALA A 41 11.87 -1.15 4.21
C ALA A 41 12.33 -2.47 4.84
N LEU A 42 11.83 -3.60 4.35
CA LEU A 42 12.22 -4.91 4.87
C LEU A 42 13.70 -5.20 4.65
N LYS A 43 14.22 -4.84 3.50
CA LYS A 43 15.64 -5.00 3.18
C LYS A 43 16.51 -4.14 4.09
N ALA A 44 16.13 -2.89 4.34
CA ALA A 44 16.86 -1.99 5.23
C ALA A 44 16.89 -2.52 6.66
N GLN A 45 15.83 -3.19 7.09
CA GLN A 45 15.72 -3.81 8.42
C GLN A 45 16.41 -5.16 8.51
N LYS A 46 16.89 -5.70 7.39
CA LYS A 46 17.48 -7.03 7.30
C LYS A 46 16.54 -8.12 7.84
N ALA A 47 15.27 -8.02 7.44
CA ALA A 47 14.25 -8.95 7.87
C ALA A 47 14.61 -10.39 7.48
N ASP A 48 14.42 -11.34 8.41
CA ASP A 48 14.79 -12.73 8.20
C ASP A 48 13.88 -13.45 7.21
N GLU A 49 12.57 -13.25 7.35
CA GLU A 49 11.57 -13.86 6.49
C GLU A 49 10.64 -12.76 5.96
N PRO A 50 11.13 -11.94 5.02
CA PRO A 50 10.36 -10.78 4.56
C PRO A 50 9.11 -11.19 3.81
N LYS A 51 7.96 -10.65 4.24
CA LYS A 51 6.66 -10.91 3.63
C LYS A 51 5.90 -9.63 3.39
N VAL A 52 5.18 -9.61 2.27
CA VAL A 52 4.20 -8.58 1.97
C VAL A 52 2.85 -9.26 1.78
N PHE A 53 1.81 -8.66 2.33
CA PHE A 53 0.45 -9.17 2.25
C PHE A 53 -0.38 -8.21 1.41
N ILE A 54 -1.12 -8.74 0.45
CA ILE A 54 -2.09 -7.99 -0.34
C ILE A 54 -3.45 -8.57 -0.02
N LYS A 55 -4.32 -7.77 0.56
CA LYS A 55 -5.67 -8.19 0.94
C LYS A 55 -6.70 -7.30 0.27
N ILE A 56 -7.64 -7.91 -0.42
CA ILE A 56 -8.78 -7.22 -1.01
C ILE A 56 -10.01 -7.51 -0.16
N SER A 57 -10.71 -6.46 0.24
CA SER A 57 -11.96 -6.56 0.98
C SER A 57 -12.94 -5.51 0.46
N SER A 58 -14.21 -5.65 0.80
CA SER A 58 -15.22 -4.71 0.35
C SER A 58 -16.32 -4.50 1.40
N GLY A 59 -16.85 -3.30 1.41
CA GLY A 59 -18.07 -2.94 2.11
C GLY A 59 -19.21 -2.73 1.10
N GLU A 60 -20.23 -1.98 1.49
CA GLU A 60 -21.38 -1.73 0.62
C GLU A 60 -21.06 -0.76 -0.53
N THR A 61 -20.23 0.24 -0.28
CA THR A 61 -19.96 1.32 -1.24
C THR A 61 -18.53 1.38 -1.72
N HIS A 62 -17.61 0.76 -1.01
CA HIS A 62 -16.18 0.85 -1.29
C HIS A 62 -15.51 -0.51 -1.19
N CYS A 63 -14.46 -0.68 -1.97
CA CYS A 63 -13.53 -1.77 -1.79
C CYS A 63 -12.19 -1.24 -1.27
N PHE A 64 -11.43 -2.13 -0.66
CA PHE A 64 -10.16 -1.79 -0.03
C PHE A 64 -9.08 -2.74 -0.55
N VAL A 65 -7.93 -2.15 -0.87
CA VAL A 65 -6.74 -2.94 -1.17
C VAL A 65 -5.70 -2.57 -0.11
N ASP A 66 -5.41 -3.53 0.76
CA ASP A 66 -4.42 -3.36 1.82
C ASP A 66 -3.11 -4.01 1.39
N ILE A 67 -2.05 -3.22 1.36
CA ILE A 67 -0.71 -3.72 1.12
C ILE A 67 0.09 -3.47 2.39
N SER A 68 0.51 -4.56 3.03
CA SER A 68 1.19 -4.50 4.31
C SER A 68 2.44 -5.38 4.31
N ASP A 69 3.34 -5.09 5.23
CA ASP A 69 4.57 -5.87 5.38
C ASP A 69 4.71 -6.37 6.81
N ASN A 70 5.59 -7.36 7.00
CA ASN A 70 5.88 -7.93 8.31
C ASN A 70 7.14 -7.35 8.95
N GLY A 71 7.41 -6.09 8.68
CA GLY A 71 8.57 -5.39 9.23
C GLY A 71 8.48 -5.12 10.72
N ALA A 72 9.46 -4.40 11.23
CA ALA A 72 9.56 -4.06 12.64
C ALA A 72 8.43 -3.11 13.07
N VAL A 73 8.17 -3.08 14.37
CA VAL A 73 7.24 -2.11 14.95
C VAL A 73 7.75 -0.70 14.66
N ILE A 74 6.85 0.15 14.17
CA ILE A 74 7.15 1.53 13.83
C ILE A 74 6.87 2.41 15.04
N SER A 75 7.87 3.20 15.46
CA SER A 75 7.68 4.12 16.58
C SER A 75 6.71 5.24 16.22
N ASP A 76 6.16 5.88 17.25
CA ASP A 76 5.26 7.03 17.06
C ASP A 76 5.94 8.14 16.27
N SER A 77 7.19 8.45 16.58
CA SER A 77 7.92 9.51 15.89
C SER A 77 8.19 9.17 14.43
N ASP A 78 8.55 7.93 14.12
CA ASP A 78 8.78 7.50 12.74
C ASP A 78 7.49 7.50 11.93
N PHE A 79 6.40 7.05 12.53
CA PHE A 79 5.11 7.03 11.86
C PHE A 79 4.61 8.46 11.56
N GLU A 80 4.79 9.36 12.52
CA GLU A 80 4.45 10.77 12.34
C GLU A 80 5.26 11.39 11.21
N ARG A 81 6.55 11.09 11.14
CA ARG A 81 7.42 11.56 10.07
C ARG A 81 6.98 11.03 8.70
N MET A 82 6.64 9.75 8.62
CA MET A 82 6.11 9.14 7.39
C MET A 82 4.84 9.86 6.92
N GLY A 83 3.92 10.14 7.84
CA GLY A 83 2.70 10.85 7.53
C GLY A 83 2.96 12.28 7.06
N SER A 84 3.92 12.97 7.64
CA SER A 84 4.31 14.30 7.24
C SER A 84 4.90 14.32 5.83
N VAL A 85 5.79 13.41 5.52
CA VAL A 85 6.38 13.25 4.18
C VAL A 85 5.30 12.92 3.16
N PHE A 86 4.39 12.03 3.51
CA PHE A 86 3.24 11.66 2.67
C PHE A 86 2.38 12.86 2.32
N LYS A 87 2.06 13.71 3.30
CA LYS A 87 1.23 14.90 3.09
C LYS A 87 1.93 15.99 2.28
N SER A 88 3.21 16.21 2.54
CA SER A 88 3.96 17.29 1.89
C SER A 88 4.39 16.95 0.47
N GLY A 89 4.48 15.66 0.14
CA GLY A 89 5.02 15.23 -1.13
C GLY A 89 6.51 15.50 -1.30
N LYS A 90 7.17 15.95 -0.24
CA LYS A 90 8.62 16.19 -0.27
C LYS A 90 9.35 14.90 0.05
N ALA A 91 10.20 14.55 -0.87
CA ALA A 91 10.84 13.26 -0.86
C ALA A 91 12.12 13.22 -0.07
N SER A 92 12.20 12.26 0.81
CA SER A 92 13.44 11.56 1.08
C SER A 92 13.02 10.10 1.26
N GLY A 93 13.44 9.26 0.35
CA GLY A 93 13.07 7.85 0.39
C GLY A 93 11.61 7.58 0.04
N LEU A 94 10.76 7.33 1.02
CA LEU A 94 9.36 6.94 0.82
C LEU A 94 8.49 8.00 0.11
N GLY A 95 8.87 9.28 0.18
CA GLY A 95 7.99 10.38 -0.18
C GLY A 95 7.54 10.40 -1.64
N ILE A 96 8.43 10.14 -2.60
CA ILE A 96 8.11 10.21 -4.02
C ILE A 96 7.12 9.12 -4.41
N GLY A 97 7.39 7.88 -4.00
CA GLY A 97 6.54 6.74 -4.32
C GLY A 97 5.14 6.90 -3.78
N LEU A 98 5.01 7.33 -2.53
CA LEU A 98 3.70 7.54 -1.92
C LEU A 98 2.94 8.71 -2.54
N SER A 99 3.63 9.76 -2.98
CA SER A 99 2.99 10.88 -3.69
C SER A 99 2.37 10.42 -5.00
N ILE A 100 3.08 9.59 -5.75
CA ILE A 100 2.57 9.02 -7.00
C ILE A 100 1.32 8.17 -6.72
N VAL A 101 1.40 7.29 -5.72
CA VAL A 101 0.27 6.44 -5.34
C VAL A 101 -0.94 7.28 -4.94
N ARG A 102 -0.72 8.30 -4.11
CA ARG A 102 -1.80 9.19 -3.68
C ARG A 102 -2.47 9.87 -4.85
N SER A 103 -1.69 10.40 -5.80
CA SER A 103 -2.23 11.05 -7.00
C SER A 103 -3.06 10.08 -7.83
N ILE A 104 -2.57 8.88 -8.05
CA ILE A 104 -3.29 7.86 -8.82
C ILE A 104 -4.61 7.53 -8.14
N VAL A 105 -4.58 7.27 -6.84
CA VAL A 105 -5.76 6.89 -6.07
C VAL A 105 -6.79 8.02 -6.06
N GLN A 106 -6.34 9.26 -5.91
CA GLN A 106 -7.23 10.44 -5.98
C GLN A 106 -7.88 10.58 -7.34
N ASN A 107 -7.13 10.30 -8.42
CA ASN A 107 -7.69 10.32 -9.78
C ASN A 107 -8.74 9.22 -10.00
N HIS A 108 -8.75 8.20 -9.15
CA HIS A 108 -9.76 7.14 -9.16
C HIS A 108 -10.89 7.40 -8.14
N ASN A 109 -10.99 8.62 -7.63
CA ASN A 109 -11.97 9.02 -6.62
C ASN A 109 -11.84 8.23 -5.32
N GLY A 110 -10.64 7.77 -5.03
CA GLY A 110 -10.32 7.02 -3.84
C GLY A 110 -9.46 7.79 -2.86
N SER A 111 -9.00 7.10 -1.85
CA SER A 111 -8.09 7.65 -0.86
C SER A 111 -7.04 6.61 -0.45
N LEU A 112 -5.90 7.10 0.01
CA LEU A 112 -4.83 6.27 0.53
C LEU A 112 -4.65 6.60 2.01
N VAL A 113 -4.66 5.57 2.85
CA VAL A 113 -4.49 5.70 4.30
C VAL A 113 -3.31 4.85 4.72
N LEU A 114 -2.47 5.42 5.58
CA LEU A 114 -1.35 4.71 6.19
C LEU A 114 -1.73 4.32 7.62
N GLU A 115 -1.45 3.08 7.99
CA GLU A 115 -1.67 2.58 9.35
C GLU A 115 -0.46 1.76 9.77
N ARG A 116 -0.24 1.67 11.07
CA ARG A 116 0.78 0.76 11.61
C ARG A 116 0.16 -0.62 11.79
N GLY A 117 0.91 -1.65 11.40
CA GLY A 117 0.49 -3.03 11.64
C GLY A 117 0.49 -3.35 13.14
N LYS A 118 -0.45 -4.18 13.58
CA LYS A 118 -0.57 -4.54 15.00
C LYS A 118 0.67 -5.22 15.54
N ASN A 119 1.32 -6.03 14.70
CA ASN A 119 2.51 -6.78 15.07
C ASN A 119 3.79 -6.22 14.43
N GLY A 120 3.70 -5.02 13.86
CA GLY A 120 4.80 -4.36 13.16
C GLY A 120 4.46 -4.09 11.70
N GLY A 121 5.36 -3.39 11.05
CA GLY A 121 5.22 -3.03 9.65
C GLY A 121 4.23 -1.92 9.39
N LEU A 122 4.09 -1.58 8.11
CA LEU A 122 3.21 -0.53 7.63
C LEU A 122 2.07 -1.13 6.81
N VAL A 123 0.87 -0.60 6.99
CA VAL A 123 -0.29 -0.95 6.16
C VAL A 123 -0.63 0.26 5.30
N CYS A 124 -0.63 0.05 3.99
CA CYS A 124 -1.08 1.06 3.03
C CYS A 124 -2.44 0.61 2.50
N ARG A 125 -3.49 1.32 2.85
CA ARG A 125 -4.85 0.98 2.44
C ARG A 125 -5.32 1.90 1.34
N ILE A 126 -5.62 1.31 0.18
CA ILE A 126 -6.27 2.00 -0.93
C ILE A 126 -7.77 1.78 -0.80
N ARG A 127 -8.53 2.87 -0.76
CA ARG A 127 -9.99 2.83 -0.72
C ARG A 127 -10.52 3.33 -2.05
N LEU A 128 -11.38 2.52 -2.68
CA LEU A 128 -11.94 2.83 -4.00
C LEU A 128 -13.46 2.69 -3.99
N PRO A 129 -14.19 3.55 -4.69
CA PRO A 129 -15.64 3.36 -4.82
C PRO A 129 -15.92 2.14 -5.68
N ILE A 130 -16.95 1.37 -5.29
CA ILE A 130 -17.41 0.25 -6.07
C ILE A 130 -18.18 0.80 -7.28
N PHE A 131 -17.91 0.22 -8.44
CA PHE A 131 -18.60 0.58 -9.66
C PHE A 131 -20.04 0.04 -9.63
N ASN A 132 -20.99 0.95 -9.80
CA ASN A 132 -22.41 0.61 -9.94
C ASN A 132 -22.86 0.92 -11.35
N ALA A 133 -23.13 -0.13 -12.12
CA ALA A 133 -23.64 0.00 -13.47
C ALA A 133 -25.15 0.15 -13.43
N GLU A 134 -25.64 1.39 -13.23
CA GLU A 134 -27.07 1.69 -13.38
C GLU A 134 -27.32 2.55 -14.60
#